data_6812d539bf217a3f207c061c8f786265
#
_entry.id   6812d539bf217a3f207c061c8f786265
#
_cell.length_a   1.000
_cell.length_b   1.000
_cell.length_c   1.000
_cell.angle_alpha   90.00
_cell.angle_beta   90.00
_cell.angle_gamma   90.00
#
_symmetry.space_group_name_H-M   'P 1'
#
loop_
_entity.id
_entity.type
_entity.pdbx_description
1 polymer ?
#
loop_
_entity_poly.entity_id
_entity_poly.type
_entity_poly.pdbx_seq_one_letter_code
_entity_poly.pdbx_strand_id
1 'polypeptide(L)'
;MDLSKHAFFEGKIVPLAEAKISIATHGFLYGTAVFGGIRGYWNEEMQRLFVFRPYDHFRRLLHSARMMAVQTDYDEESLIQLTLDLLRADNWQCDVYLRPTFYKADLGIGVKLHDLKDEFSMFVMKYEKYVKNDTNAHATFSSWRRIDDNVIPARGKVAGAYVNSALIKTDAVRAGFDEALVLDQNGHVSEGSAMNIFMVRDGVLVTPPVTDNILEGITRKSVIELARQELGMEVRERSIDRTEVFIAEELFMTGTAAQITAVTKVDHRPIGAGVMGPVTTKLRTLYEEILRGRNKKYEHWNVAV
;
A
#
# COMPACT_ATOMS: atom_id res chain seq x y z
N MET A 1 15.67 -4.12 12.19
CA MET A 1 15.13 -4.13 10.79
C MET A 1 16.16 -4.81 9.93
N ASP A 2 15.87 -6.04 9.45
CA ASP A 2 16.83 -6.81 8.66
C ASP A 2 16.66 -6.42 7.19
N LEU A 3 17.60 -5.62 6.71
CA LEU A 3 17.68 -5.21 5.30
C LEU A 3 18.36 -6.30 4.45
N SER A 4 18.08 -6.33 3.15
CA SER A 4 18.78 -7.14 2.18
C SER A 4 20.29 -6.88 2.17
N LYS A 5 21.08 -7.86 1.74
CA LYS A 5 22.52 -7.69 1.47
C LYS A 5 22.73 -6.92 0.17
N HIS A 6 21.82 -7.09 -0.79
CA HIS A 6 21.88 -6.49 -2.12
C HIS A 6 20.70 -5.56 -2.38
N ALA A 7 20.87 -4.62 -3.30
CA ALA A 7 19.85 -3.76 -3.87
C ALA A 7 20.03 -3.71 -5.40
N PHE A 8 18.97 -3.42 -6.10
CA PHE A 8 19.09 -2.97 -7.49
C PHE A 8 19.27 -1.46 -7.50
N PHE A 9 20.33 -1.00 -8.14
CA PHE A 9 20.71 0.42 -8.17
C PHE A 9 21.51 0.71 -9.43
N GLU A 10 21.19 1.77 -10.15
CA GLU A 10 21.84 2.20 -11.39
C GLU A 10 22.04 1.05 -12.40
N GLY A 11 20.98 0.32 -12.69
CA GLY A 11 20.94 -0.72 -13.72
C GLY A 11 21.53 -2.08 -13.32
N LYS A 12 21.96 -2.30 -12.08
CA LYS A 12 22.59 -3.55 -11.63
C LYS A 12 22.27 -3.91 -10.19
N ILE A 13 22.45 -5.19 -9.84
CA ILE A 13 22.40 -5.65 -8.45
C ILE A 13 23.77 -5.37 -7.81
N VAL A 14 23.77 -4.62 -6.71
CA VAL A 14 24.96 -4.19 -5.96
C VAL A 14 24.79 -4.51 -4.47
N PRO A 15 25.88 -4.56 -3.68
CA PRO A 15 25.76 -4.54 -2.23
C PRO A 15 24.94 -3.33 -1.77
N LEU A 16 24.00 -3.51 -0.85
CA LEU A 16 23.12 -2.42 -0.37
C LEU A 16 23.90 -1.22 0.15
N ALA A 17 25.06 -1.45 0.76
CA ALA A 17 25.95 -0.40 1.25
C ALA A 17 26.50 0.53 0.15
N GLU A 18 26.47 0.10 -1.10
CA GLU A 18 26.92 0.88 -2.27
C GLU A 18 25.75 1.66 -2.91
N ALA A 19 24.51 1.27 -2.66
CA ALA A 19 23.31 1.96 -3.18
C ALA A 19 23.09 3.30 -2.46
N LYS A 20 23.81 4.34 -2.88
CA LYS A 20 23.84 5.68 -2.25
C LYS A 20 23.52 6.76 -3.26
N ILE A 21 22.75 7.75 -2.83
CA ILE A 21 22.46 8.96 -3.59
C ILE A 21 23.14 10.18 -2.94
N SER A 22 23.42 11.19 -3.75
CA SER A 22 23.90 12.50 -3.27
C SER A 22 22.80 13.22 -2.48
N ILE A 23 23.19 14.02 -1.49
CA ILE A 23 22.28 14.97 -0.82
C ILE A 23 21.73 16.05 -1.77
N ALA A 24 22.35 16.27 -2.94
CA ALA A 24 21.90 17.19 -3.97
C ALA A 24 20.95 16.53 -4.99
N THR A 25 20.58 15.25 -4.79
CA THR A 25 19.66 14.55 -5.69
C THR A 25 18.27 15.20 -5.67
N HIS A 26 17.73 15.52 -6.84
CA HIS A 26 16.43 16.17 -6.99
C HIS A 26 15.29 15.42 -6.28
N GLY A 27 15.24 14.09 -6.44
CA GLY A 27 14.26 13.24 -5.73
C GLY A 27 14.36 13.34 -4.21
N PHE A 28 15.56 13.51 -3.65
CA PHE A 28 15.77 13.73 -2.22
C PHE A 28 15.35 15.13 -1.78
N LEU A 29 15.69 16.17 -2.57
CA LEU A 29 15.40 17.57 -2.21
C LEU A 29 13.90 17.90 -2.26
N TYR A 30 13.18 17.35 -3.24
CA TYR A 30 11.80 17.76 -3.55
C TYR A 30 10.76 16.65 -3.40
N GLY A 31 11.15 15.43 -3.00
CA GLY A 31 10.24 14.30 -2.92
C GLY A 31 9.70 13.83 -4.28
N THR A 32 10.39 14.16 -5.38
CA THR A 32 10.04 13.83 -6.78
C THR A 32 10.46 12.40 -7.11
N ALA A 33 9.87 11.48 -6.36
CA ALA A 33 10.01 10.04 -6.53
C ALA A 33 8.63 9.38 -6.45
N VAL A 34 8.48 8.24 -7.09
CA VAL A 34 7.31 7.36 -6.95
C VAL A 34 7.79 5.98 -6.52
N PHE A 35 7.01 5.32 -5.66
CA PHE A 35 7.44 4.04 -5.12
C PHE A 35 6.35 2.98 -5.09
N GLY A 36 6.76 1.73 -5.09
CA GLY A 36 5.94 0.57 -4.79
C GLY A 36 6.10 0.13 -3.34
N GLY A 37 5.12 -0.62 -2.87
CA GLY A 37 5.24 -1.46 -1.71
C GLY A 37 4.68 -2.82 -2.11
N ILE A 38 5.55 -3.82 -2.23
CA ILE A 38 5.21 -5.18 -2.66
C ILE A 38 5.62 -6.13 -1.56
N ARG A 39 4.87 -7.20 -1.34
CA ARG A 39 5.25 -8.21 -0.35
C ARG A 39 5.47 -9.57 -1.01
N GLY A 40 6.48 -10.27 -0.50
CA GLY A 40 6.65 -11.70 -0.68
C GLY A 40 6.27 -12.41 0.62
N TYR A 41 5.59 -13.55 0.47
CA TYR A 41 5.09 -14.37 1.57
C TYR A 41 5.71 -15.75 1.50
N TRP A 42 6.41 -16.14 2.56
CA TRP A 42 7.04 -17.45 2.66
C TRP A 42 6.02 -18.53 3.01
N ASN A 43 6.02 -19.60 2.25
CA ASN A 43 5.24 -20.79 2.55
C ASN A 43 6.17 -21.91 3.05
N GLU A 44 6.10 -22.21 4.34
CA GLU A 44 6.92 -23.22 5.01
C GLU A 44 6.70 -24.64 4.46
N GLU A 45 5.47 -24.99 4.09
CA GLU A 45 5.15 -26.34 3.59
C GLU A 45 5.72 -26.56 2.18
N MET A 46 5.64 -25.52 1.34
CA MET A 46 6.14 -25.56 -0.04
C MET A 46 7.61 -25.14 -0.16
N GLN A 47 8.23 -24.63 0.92
CA GLN A 47 9.58 -24.07 0.95
C GLN A 47 9.79 -23.07 -0.17
N ARG A 48 8.84 -22.14 -0.35
CA ARG A 48 8.79 -21.20 -1.45
C ARG A 48 8.26 -19.84 -1.05
N LEU A 49 8.87 -18.80 -1.62
CA LEU A 49 8.43 -17.42 -1.47
C LEU A 49 7.49 -17.06 -2.63
N PHE A 50 6.35 -16.45 -2.32
CA PHE A 50 5.36 -15.99 -3.30
C PHE A 50 5.28 -14.46 -3.27
N VAL A 51 5.56 -13.80 -4.39
CA VAL A 51 5.35 -12.35 -4.56
C VAL A 51 3.91 -12.12 -4.98
N PHE A 52 3.16 -11.37 -4.18
CA PHE A 52 1.72 -11.17 -4.38
C PHE A 52 1.43 -10.05 -5.39
N ARG A 53 0.68 -10.37 -6.44
CA ARG A 53 0.21 -9.47 -7.51
C ARG A 53 1.29 -8.50 -8.03
N PRO A 54 2.51 -8.96 -8.33
CA PRO A 54 3.58 -8.06 -8.74
C PRO A 54 3.22 -7.30 -10.02
N TYR A 55 2.48 -7.92 -10.95
CA TYR A 55 2.01 -7.30 -12.18
C TYR A 55 1.16 -6.05 -11.92
N ASP A 56 0.14 -6.15 -11.07
CA ASP A 56 -0.71 -5.02 -10.69
C ASP A 56 0.10 -3.92 -9.96
N HIS A 57 1.05 -4.32 -9.10
CA HIS A 57 1.92 -3.39 -8.39
C HIS A 57 2.84 -2.61 -9.33
N PHE A 58 3.50 -3.28 -10.29
CA PHE A 58 4.37 -2.62 -11.24
C PHE A 58 3.62 -1.78 -12.25
N ARG A 59 2.45 -2.24 -12.72
CA ARG A 59 1.56 -1.42 -13.55
C ARG A 59 1.22 -0.10 -12.86
N ARG A 60 0.81 -0.15 -11.58
CA ARG A 60 0.52 1.08 -10.82
C ARG A 60 1.76 1.93 -10.61
N LEU A 61 2.94 1.34 -10.39
CA LEU A 61 4.20 2.06 -10.27
C LEU A 61 4.55 2.80 -11.56
N LEU A 62 4.42 2.14 -12.72
CA LEU A 62 4.63 2.74 -14.04
C LEU A 62 3.61 3.85 -14.34
N HIS A 63 2.34 3.69 -13.94
CA HIS A 63 1.36 4.78 -14.02
C HIS A 63 1.78 5.96 -13.13
N SER A 64 2.25 5.71 -11.91
CA SER A 64 2.75 6.77 -11.02
C SER A 64 3.98 7.47 -11.63
N ALA A 65 4.89 6.71 -12.24
CA ALA A 65 6.06 7.22 -12.95
C ALA A 65 5.66 8.14 -14.11
N ARG A 66 4.66 7.72 -14.92
CA ARG A 66 4.12 8.55 -16.02
C ARG A 66 3.54 9.87 -15.53
N MET A 67 2.79 9.87 -14.40
CA MET A 67 2.23 11.09 -13.81
C MET A 67 3.33 12.08 -13.37
N MET A 68 4.51 11.57 -12.99
CA MET A 68 5.67 12.37 -12.58
C MET A 68 6.68 12.61 -13.71
N ALA A 69 6.24 12.41 -14.97
CA ALA A 69 7.07 12.58 -16.16
C ALA A 69 8.40 11.80 -16.10
N VAL A 70 8.39 10.61 -15.50
CA VAL A 70 9.53 9.69 -15.50
C VAL A 70 9.60 8.99 -16.86
N GLN A 71 10.78 9.01 -17.46
CA GLN A 71 11.10 8.26 -18.68
C GLN A 71 11.78 6.96 -18.29
N THR A 72 11.26 5.83 -18.81
CA THR A 72 11.80 4.51 -18.49
C THR A 72 11.51 3.52 -19.60
N ASP A 73 12.43 2.60 -19.85
CA ASP A 73 12.28 1.47 -20.76
C ASP A 73 11.80 0.19 -20.04
N TYR A 74 11.63 0.24 -18.71
CA TYR A 74 11.08 -0.87 -17.95
C TYR A 74 9.58 -1.02 -18.19
N ASP A 75 9.17 -2.28 -18.36
CA ASP A 75 7.79 -2.76 -18.34
C ASP A 75 7.52 -3.65 -17.12
N GLU A 76 6.30 -4.13 -16.97
CA GLU A 76 5.90 -4.97 -15.86
C GLU A 76 6.73 -6.26 -15.79
N GLU A 77 6.97 -6.91 -16.93
CA GLU A 77 7.70 -8.18 -17.04
C GLU A 77 9.15 -8.03 -16.61
N SER A 78 9.85 -7.03 -17.12
CA SER A 78 11.25 -6.75 -16.76
C SER A 78 11.41 -6.41 -15.28
N LEU A 79 10.48 -5.64 -14.70
CA LEU A 79 10.48 -5.32 -13.27
C LEU A 79 10.18 -6.54 -12.40
N ILE A 80 9.31 -7.46 -12.85
CA ILE A 80 9.05 -8.74 -12.17
C ILE A 80 10.30 -9.60 -12.20
N GLN A 81 10.94 -9.78 -13.38
CA GLN A 81 12.15 -10.59 -13.50
C GLN A 81 13.27 -10.05 -12.60
N LEU A 82 13.48 -8.74 -12.60
CA LEU A 82 14.45 -8.07 -11.73
C LEU A 82 14.14 -8.30 -10.25
N THR A 83 12.86 -8.30 -9.88
CA THR A 83 12.43 -8.62 -8.51
C THR A 83 12.81 -10.04 -8.11
N LEU A 84 12.57 -11.02 -8.99
CA LEU A 84 12.92 -12.42 -8.75
C LEU A 84 14.43 -12.59 -8.60
N ASP A 85 15.22 -11.94 -9.45
CA ASP A 85 16.67 -12.02 -9.42
C ASP A 85 17.25 -11.41 -8.13
N LEU A 86 16.71 -10.27 -7.69
CA LEU A 86 17.10 -9.65 -6.43
C LEU A 86 16.73 -10.51 -5.21
N LEU A 87 15.55 -11.13 -5.21
CA LEU A 87 15.12 -12.04 -4.13
C LEU A 87 15.99 -13.30 -4.07
N ARG A 88 16.36 -13.87 -5.22
CA ARG A 88 17.24 -15.04 -5.31
C ARG A 88 18.67 -14.73 -4.85
N ALA A 89 19.17 -13.52 -5.13
CA ALA A 89 20.52 -13.10 -4.73
C ALA A 89 20.74 -13.20 -3.21
N ASP A 90 19.70 -12.96 -2.40
CA ASP A 90 19.75 -13.01 -0.93
C ASP A 90 19.11 -14.27 -0.33
N ASN A 91 18.52 -15.15 -1.14
CA ASN A 91 17.89 -16.42 -0.73
C ASN A 91 16.93 -16.28 0.46
N TRP A 92 15.93 -15.43 0.33
CA TRP A 92 14.96 -15.15 1.39
C TRP A 92 14.06 -16.34 1.70
N GLN A 93 14.03 -16.77 2.97
CA GLN A 93 13.19 -17.82 3.53
C GLN A 93 12.26 -17.28 4.63
N CYS A 94 11.73 -16.09 4.43
CA CYS A 94 10.78 -15.42 5.33
C CYS A 94 9.95 -14.42 4.55
N ASP A 95 8.92 -13.87 5.21
CA ASP A 95 8.14 -12.76 4.64
C ASP A 95 9.01 -11.54 4.41
N VAL A 96 8.87 -10.93 3.23
CA VAL A 96 9.66 -9.78 2.81
C VAL A 96 8.79 -8.63 2.33
N TYR A 97 9.37 -7.44 2.37
CA TYR A 97 8.83 -6.23 1.77
C TYR A 97 9.83 -5.66 0.77
N LEU A 98 9.37 -5.40 -0.45
CA LEU A 98 10.13 -4.81 -1.52
C LEU A 98 9.74 -3.34 -1.71
N ARG A 99 10.73 -2.49 -1.88
CA ARG A 99 10.57 -1.05 -2.12
C ARG A 99 11.17 -0.65 -3.47
N PRO A 100 10.48 -0.91 -4.60
CA PRO A 100 10.86 -0.34 -5.89
C PRO A 100 10.56 1.16 -5.90
N THR A 101 11.45 1.96 -6.47
CA THR A 101 11.36 3.42 -6.50
C THR A 101 11.94 3.97 -7.80
N PHE A 102 11.15 4.76 -8.55
CA PHE A 102 11.65 5.66 -9.59
C PHE A 102 11.86 7.03 -8.98
N TYR A 103 12.93 7.71 -9.34
CA TYR A 103 13.24 9.03 -8.80
C TYR A 103 13.99 9.90 -9.82
N LYS A 104 13.83 11.22 -9.70
CA LYS A 104 14.62 12.20 -10.46
C LYS A 104 16.02 12.24 -9.87
N ALA A 105 17.01 11.81 -10.65
CA ALA A 105 18.38 11.55 -10.21
C ALA A 105 19.36 12.70 -10.43
N ASP A 106 18.99 13.73 -11.21
CA ASP A 106 19.83 14.90 -11.42
C ASP A 106 20.19 15.59 -10.11
N LEU A 107 21.34 16.25 -10.13
CA LEU A 107 21.87 17.02 -9.02
C LEU A 107 21.60 18.51 -9.25
N GLY A 108 21.13 19.21 -8.23
CA GLY A 108 20.96 20.65 -8.28
C GLY A 108 19.59 21.15 -7.82
N ILE A 109 19.39 22.45 -7.98
CA ILE A 109 18.22 23.19 -7.51
C ILE A 109 17.34 23.54 -8.70
N GLY A 110 16.05 23.25 -8.60
CA GLY A 110 15.01 23.53 -9.60
C GLY A 110 13.84 22.57 -9.42
N VAL A 111 12.62 22.97 -9.76
CA VAL A 111 11.41 22.18 -9.44
C VAL A 111 10.73 21.57 -10.66
N LYS A 112 11.29 21.72 -11.87
CA LYS A 112 10.74 21.12 -13.09
C LYS A 112 10.89 19.59 -13.05
N LEU A 113 10.01 18.86 -13.74
CA LEU A 113 10.06 17.39 -13.82
C LEU A 113 10.59 16.85 -15.16
N HIS A 114 10.67 17.70 -16.19
CA HIS A 114 11.14 17.33 -17.53
C HIS A 114 12.64 17.63 -17.69
N ASP A 115 13.27 16.99 -18.68
CA ASP A 115 14.71 17.12 -18.96
C ASP A 115 15.58 16.84 -17.73
N LEU A 116 15.22 15.82 -16.97
CA LEU A 116 15.97 15.32 -15.84
C LEU A 116 16.24 13.83 -16.04
N LYS A 117 17.39 13.37 -15.55
CA LYS A 117 17.73 11.96 -15.51
C LYS A 117 16.80 11.24 -14.54
N ASP A 118 16.21 10.15 -15.00
CA ASP A 118 15.40 9.23 -14.20
C ASP A 118 16.19 7.97 -13.86
N GLU A 119 16.07 7.52 -12.63
CA GLU A 119 16.70 6.29 -12.16
C GLU A 119 15.71 5.40 -11.43
N PHE A 120 16.02 4.10 -11.42
CA PHE A 120 15.27 3.10 -10.71
C PHE A 120 16.13 2.43 -9.65
N SER A 121 15.56 2.22 -8.46
CA SER A 121 16.17 1.46 -7.39
C SER A 121 15.16 0.51 -6.74
N MET A 122 15.63 -0.60 -6.19
CA MET A 122 14.81 -1.50 -5.39
C MET A 122 15.66 -2.16 -4.30
N PHE A 123 15.14 -2.18 -3.08
CA PHE A 123 15.69 -2.97 -1.98
C PHE A 123 14.63 -3.87 -1.35
N VAL A 124 15.10 -4.84 -0.59
CA VAL A 124 14.25 -5.80 0.13
C VAL A 124 14.54 -5.71 1.61
N MET A 125 13.54 -5.98 2.43
CA MET A 125 13.71 -6.09 3.88
C MET A 125 12.82 -7.20 4.42
N LYS A 126 13.26 -7.85 5.50
CA LYS A 126 12.39 -8.70 6.29
C LYS A 126 11.25 -7.86 6.85
N TYR A 127 10.05 -8.39 6.74
CA TYR A 127 8.89 -7.63 7.16
C TYR A 127 7.94 -8.47 8.00
N GLU A 128 7.65 -7.97 9.17
CA GLU A 128 6.70 -8.56 10.10
C GLU A 128 5.35 -7.82 10.04
N LYS A 129 4.66 -7.66 11.15
CA LYS A 129 3.36 -6.97 11.19
C LYS A 129 3.52 -5.45 11.22
N TYR A 130 2.75 -4.74 10.38
CA TYR A 130 2.70 -3.27 10.34
C TYR A 130 1.82 -2.67 11.45
N VAL A 131 0.63 -3.24 11.65
CA VAL A 131 -0.30 -2.82 12.70
C VAL A 131 -0.24 -3.84 13.84
N LYS A 132 0.10 -3.40 15.05
CA LYS A 132 0.19 -4.30 16.21
C LYS A 132 -1.16 -4.92 16.54
N ASN A 133 -2.24 -4.11 16.49
CA ASN A 133 -3.61 -4.48 16.82
C ASN A 133 -4.44 -4.70 15.55
N ASP A 134 -4.03 -5.64 14.68
CA ASP A 134 -4.66 -5.85 13.36
C ASP A 134 -6.07 -6.49 13.41
N THR A 135 -6.52 -6.92 14.58
CA THR A 135 -7.86 -7.49 14.81
C THR A 135 -8.82 -6.58 15.56
N ASN A 136 -8.30 -5.50 16.18
CA ASN A 136 -9.11 -4.61 17.03
C ASN A 136 -8.55 -3.17 17.08
N ALA A 137 -8.11 -2.65 15.94
CA ALA A 137 -7.54 -1.30 15.88
C ALA A 137 -8.54 -0.22 16.34
N HIS A 138 -8.02 0.76 17.06
CA HIS A 138 -8.73 1.96 17.48
C HIS A 138 -8.29 3.14 16.62
N ALA A 139 -9.17 3.68 15.80
CA ALA A 139 -8.89 4.81 14.93
C ALA A 139 -9.51 6.11 15.46
N THR A 140 -9.03 7.24 14.94
CA THR A 140 -9.63 8.56 15.15
C THR A 140 -9.75 9.31 13.84
N PHE A 141 -10.64 10.28 13.75
CA PHE A 141 -10.66 11.20 12.61
C PHE A 141 -9.53 12.22 12.73
N SER A 142 -8.68 12.30 11.70
CA SER A 142 -7.62 13.29 11.61
C SER A 142 -8.18 14.71 11.46
N SER A 143 -7.48 15.69 12.03
CA SER A 143 -7.70 17.11 11.73
C SER A 143 -7.11 17.50 10.36
N TRP A 144 -6.09 16.77 9.88
CA TRP A 144 -5.56 16.94 8.54
C TRP A 144 -6.53 16.41 7.50
N ARG A 145 -6.58 17.08 6.34
CA ARG A 145 -7.32 16.60 5.17
C ARG A 145 -6.43 15.80 4.24
N ARG A 146 -7.02 14.90 3.46
CA ARG A 146 -6.32 14.20 2.39
C ARG A 146 -5.88 15.22 1.33
N ILE A 147 -4.65 15.06 0.81
CA ILE A 147 -4.18 15.86 -0.32
C ILE A 147 -5.12 15.66 -1.51
N ASP A 148 -5.56 16.78 -2.08
CA ASP A 148 -6.38 16.80 -3.29
C ASP A 148 -5.56 16.38 -4.53
N ASP A 149 -6.22 15.72 -5.49
CA ASP A 149 -5.59 15.25 -6.73
C ASP A 149 -4.97 16.39 -7.56
N ASN A 150 -5.54 17.61 -7.48
CA ASN A 150 -4.99 18.81 -8.14
C ASN A 150 -3.79 19.43 -7.40
N VAL A 151 -3.43 18.93 -6.22
CA VAL A 151 -2.24 19.36 -5.46
C VAL A 151 -1.10 18.38 -5.70
N ILE A 152 -1.32 17.10 -5.44
CA ILE A 152 -0.42 15.99 -5.79
C ILE A 152 -1.29 14.80 -6.22
N PRO A 153 -1.03 14.17 -7.38
CA PRO A 153 -1.86 13.09 -7.90
C PRO A 153 -2.13 11.98 -6.86
N ALA A 154 -3.37 11.85 -6.40
CA ALA A 154 -3.75 10.87 -5.38
C ALA A 154 -3.61 9.42 -5.88
N ARG A 155 -3.82 9.19 -7.20
CA ARG A 155 -3.61 7.89 -7.86
C ARG A 155 -2.14 7.50 -7.95
N GLY A 156 -1.25 8.49 -7.96
CA GLY A 156 0.20 8.30 -7.95
C GLY A 156 0.72 8.02 -6.54
N LYS A 157 1.54 7.00 -6.39
CA LYS A 157 2.22 6.75 -5.10
C LYS A 157 3.49 7.60 -5.01
N VAL A 158 3.30 8.93 -4.89
CA VAL A 158 4.35 9.95 -4.90
C VAL A 158 4.96 10.10 -3.50
N ALA A 159 6.30 10.08 -3.42
CA ALA A 159 7.00 10.15 -2.13
C ALA A 159 6.70 11.45 -1.36
N GLY A 160 6.66 12.59 -2.03
CA GLY A 160 6.35 13.89 -1.42
C GLY A 160 4.97 13.95 -0.77
N ALA A 161 3.98 13.22 -1.29
CA ALA A 161 2.64 13.14 -0.70
C ALA A 161 2.63 12.47 0.69
N TYR A 162 3.64 11.66 1.00
CA TYR A 162 3.73 10.95 2.28
C TYR A 162 4.03 11.85 3.49
N VAL A 163 4.41 13.09 3.28
CA VAL A 163 4.46 14.09 4.36
C VAL A 163 3.08 14.25 4.99
N ASN A 164 2.01 14.33 4.19
CA ASN A 164 0.63 14.36 4.70
C ASN A 164 0.30 13.11 5.52
N SER A 165 0.61 11.91 5.00
CA SER A 165 0.44 10.65 5.73
C SER A 165 1.20 10.60 7.04
N ALA A 166 2.43 11.13 7.07
CA ALA A 166 3.26 11.17 8.27
C ALA A 166 2.68 12.09 9.36
N LEU A 167 2.20 13.28 8.99
CA LEU A 167 1.52 14.20 9.91
C LEU A 167 0.27 13.54 10.52
N ILE A 168 -0.60 12.98 9.67
CA ILE A 168 -1.82 12.28 10.06
C ILE A 168 -1.51 11.15 11.05
N LYS A 169 -0.58 10.27 10.70
CA LYS A 169 -0.21 9.10 11.53
C LYS A 169 0.42 9.51 12.85
N THR A 170 1.30 10.51 12.81
CA THR A 170 2.00 11.01 14.00
C THR A 170 1.02 11.54 15.04
N ASP A 171 0.05 12.37 14.62
CA ASP A 171 -0.91 12.96 15.53
C ASP A 171 -1.83 11.88 16.13
N ALA A 172 -2.30 10.93 15.33
CA ALA A 172 -3.11 9.81 15.82
C ALA A 172 -2.36 8.98 16.87
N VAL A 173 -1.12 8.60 16.61
CA VAL A 173 -0.31 7.78 17.54
C VAL A 173 0.00 8.55 18.82
N ARG A 174 0.34 9.85 18.74
CA ARG A 174 0.56 10.70 19.92
C ARG A 174 -0.68 10.89 20.77
N ALA A 175 -1.86 10.86 20.15
CA ALA A 175 -3.15 10.91 20.83
C ALA A 175 -3.62 9.55 21.38
N GLY A 176 -2.83 8.48 21.23
CA GLY A 176 -3.11 7.15 21.78
C GLY A 176 -3.96 6.25 20.89
N PHE A 177 -4.11 6.59 19.60
CA PHE A 177 -4.83 5.77 18.63
C PHE A 177 -3.88 4.90 17.79
N ASP A 178 -4.40 3.79 17.28
CA ASP A 178 -3.62 2.91 16.40
C ASP A 178 -3.53 3.47 14.98
N GLU A 179 -4.58 4.21 14.52
CA GLU A 179 -4.66 4.72 13.15
C GLU A 179 -5.58 5.95 13.06
N ALA A 180 -5.57 6.63 11.90
CA ALA A 180 -6.49 7.72 11.59
C ALA A 180 -7.33 7.44 10.35
N LEU A 181 -8.56 7.94 10.36
CA LEU A 181 -9.41 8.15 9.20
C LEU A 181 -9.22 9.58 8.70
N VAL A 182 -9.14 9.76 7.40
CA VAL A 182 -8.89 11.05 6.78
C VAL A 182 -10.06 11.44 5.89
N LEU A 183 -10.50 12.68 6.03
CA LEU A 183 -11.54 13.24 5.17
C LEU A 183 -10.89 13.96 3.97
N ASP A 184 -11.57 13.94 2.84
CA ASP A 184 -11.25 14.77 1.68
C ASP A 184 -11.65 16.25 1.90
N GLN A 185 -11.52 17.10 0.89
CA GLN A 185 -11.87 18.51 0.96
C GLN A 185 -13.38 18.73 1.09
N ASN A 186 -14.21 17.79 0.63
CA ASN A 186 -15.68 17.84 0.69
C ASN A 186 -16.23 17.33 2.02
N GLY A 187 -15.38 16.75 2.89
CA GLY A 187 -15.77 16.20 4.17
C GLY A 187 -16.16 14.72 4.13
N HIS A 188 -16.00 14.05 3.00
CA HIS A 188 -16.20 12.62 2.89
C HIS A 188 -14.96 11.84 3.36
N VAL A 189 -15.17 10.62 3.84
CA VAL A 189 -14.08 9.72 4.22
C VAL A 189 -13.32 9.31 2.97
N SER A 190 -12.01 9.62 2.93
CA SER A 190 -11.12 9.23 1.85
C SER A 190 -10.47 7.87 2.15
N GLU A 191 -9.53 7.83 3.04
CA GLU A 191 -8.80 6.61 3.40
C GLU A 191 -8.23 6.70 4.84
N GLY A 192 -7.45 5.73 5.28
CA GLY A 192 -6.61 5.85 6.47
C GLY A 192 -5.36 6.69 6.21
N SER A 193 -4.43 6.75 7.14
CA SER A 193 -3.17 7.51 6.95
C SER A 193 -2.37 7.04 5.72
N ALA A 194 -2.38 5.73 5.43
CA ALA A 194 -1.72 5.09 4.29
C ALA A 194 -2.40 3.76 3.87
N MET A 195 -3.70 3.63 4.08
CA MET A 195 -4.51 2.42 3.86
C MET A 195 -5.88 2.80 3.33
N ASN A 196 -6.43 2.02 2.40
CA ASN A 196 -7.82 2.19 2.00
C ASN A 196 -8.77 1.69 3.10
N ILE A 197 -10.02 2.12 3.04
CA ILE A 197 -11.05 1.78 4.03
C ILE A 197 -12.23 1.08 3.38
N PHE A 198 -12.84 0.17 4.13
CA PHE A 198 -14.09 -0.51 3.83
C PHE A 198 -14.99 -0.49 5.05
N MET A 199 -16.29 -0.42 4.83
CA MET A 199 -17.30 -0.68 5.86
C MET A 199 -18.36 -1.64 5.34
N VAL A 200 -18.96 -2.40 6.23
CA VAL A 200 -20.18 -3.16 5.96
C VAL A 200 -21.36 -2.36 6.49
N ARG A 201 -22.36 -2.16 5.64
CA ARG A 201 -23.61 -1.48 6.02
C ARG A 201 -24.79 -2.07 5.28
N ASP A 202 -25.83 -2.45 6.02
CA ASP A 202 -27.04 -3.11 5.51
C ASP A 202 -26.69 -4.33 4.62
N GLY A 203 -25.65 -5.10 5.03
CA GLY A 203 -25.15 -6.26 4.31
C GLY A 203 -24.36 -5.95 3.03
N VAL A 204 -24.13 -4.67 2.68
CA VAL A 204 -23.36 -4.22 1.52
C VAL A 204 -21.96 -3.82 1.94
N LEU A 205 -20.96 -4.24 1.18
CA LEU A 205 -19.58 -3.77 1.36
C LEU A 205 -19.37 -2.44 0.64
N VAL A 206 -19.05 -1.39 1.38
CA VAL A 206 -18.87 -0.03 0.87
C VAL A 206 -17.44 0.43 1.01
N THR A 207 -16.90 1.12 0.00
CA THR A 207 -15.57 1.74 0.02
C THR A 207 -15.60 3.05 -0.74
N PRO A 208 -14.80 4.07 -0.34
CA PRO A 208 -14.72 5.32 -1.07
C PRO A 208 -14.33 5.11 -2.54
N PRO A 209 -14.90 5.87 -3.49
CA PRO A 209 -14.56 5.81 -4.90
C PRO A 209 -13.18 6.45 -5.13
N VAL A 210 -12.59 6.17 -6.27
CA VAL A 210 -11.27 6.73 -6.62
C VAL A 210 -11.27 8.26 -6.75
N THR A 211 -12.43 8.87 -6.91
CA THR A 211 -12.63 10.33 -6.97
C THR A 211 -12.53 11.02 -5.61
N ASP A 212 -12.57 10.28 -4.51
CA ASP A 212 -12.42 10.82 -3.16
C ASP A 212 -10.94 10.85 -2.71
N ASN A 213 -10.03 11.09 -3.66
CA ASN A 213 -8.58 11.28 -3.45
C ASN A 213 -7.88 10.09 -2.79
N ILE A 214 -8.36 8.87 -3.01
CA ILE A 214 -7.73 7.65 -2.52
C ILE A 214 -6.63 7.15 -3.47
N LEU A 215 -5.68 6.38 -2.92
CA LEU A 215 -4.82 5.54 -3.74
C LEU A 215 -5.60 4.31 -4.23
N GLU A 216 -5.47 3.96 -5.51
CA GLU A 216 -6.02 2.72 -6.07
C GLU A 216 -5.23 1.50 -5.53
N GLY A 217 -5.60 1.04 -4.32
CA GLY A 217 -4.87 0.01 -3.59
C GLY A 217 -5.00 -1.38 -4.24
N ILE A 218 -3.89 -2.13 -4.33
CA ILE A 218 -3.91 -3.50 -4.86
C ILE A 218 -4.66 -4.44 -3.89
N THR A 219 -4.46 -4.26 -2.58
CA THR A 219 -5.24 -4.98 -1.57
C THR A 219 -6.71 -4.61 -1.64
N ARG A 220 -7.05 -3.31 -1.83
CA ARG A 220 -8.42 -2.86 -2.06
C ARG A 220 -9.06 -3.57 -3.25
N LYS A 221 -8.39 -3.60 -4.40
CA LYS A 221 -8.84 -4.33 -5.60
C LYS A 221 -9.10 -5.80 -5.30
N SER A 222 -8.16 -6.45 -4.60
CA SER A 222 -8.29 -7.86 -4.22
C SER A 222 -9.51 -8.11 -3.31
N VAL A 223 -9.74 -7.25 -2.31
CA VAL A 223 -10.89 -7.35 -1.41
C VAL A 223 -12.22 -7.19 -2.16
N ILE A 224 -12.31 -6.26 -3.10
CA ILE A 224 -13.51 -6.08 -3.96
C ILE A 224 -13.77 -7.36 -4.76
N GLU A 225 -12.74 -7.93 -5.40
CA GLU A 225 -12.85 -9.17 -6.17
C GLU A 225 -13.30 -10.34 -5.28
N LEU A 226 -12.68 -10.52 -4.12
CA LEU A 226 -13.01 -11.60 -3.16
C LEU A 226 -14.41 -11.47 -2.57
N ALA A 227 -14.82 -10.26 -2.19
CA ALA A 227 -16.15 -10.03 -1.64
C ALA A 227 -17.25 -10.39 -2.66
N ARG A 228 -17.06 -10.04 -3.92
CA ARG A 228 -17.99 -10.38 -5.01
C ARG A 228 -17.99 -11.88 -5.33
N GLN A 229 -16.81 -12.48 -5.48
CA GLN A 229 -16.66 -13.83 -6.04
C GLN A 229 -16.81 -14.95 -5.00
N GLU A 230 -16.38 -14.69 -3.76
CA GLU A 230 -16.36 -15.72 -2.71
C GLU A 230 -17.44 -15.53 -1.65
N LEU A 231 -17.82 -14.29 -1.37
CA LEU A 231 -18.87 -14.00 -0.39
C LEU A 231 -20.22 -13.70 -1.03
N GLY A 232 -20.28 -13.52 -2.36
CA GLY A 232 -21.51 -13.14 -3.06
C GLY A 232 -22.05 -11.76 -2.63
N MET A 233 -21.19 -10.90 -2.08
CA MET A 233 -21.59 -9.60 -1.55
C MET A 233 -21.70 -8.55 -2.65
N GLU A 234 -22.70 -7.70 -2.52
CA GLU A 234 -22.73 -6.44 -3.26
C GLU A 234 -21.60 -5.53 -2.75
N VAL A 235 -20.85 -4.94 -3.69
CA VAL A 235 -19.79 -3.97 -3.39
C VAL A 235 -20.10 -2.66 -4.07
N ARG A 236 -20.24 -1.59 -3.28
CA ARG A 236 -20.50 -0.22 -3.76
C ARG A 236 -19.28 0.67 -3.51
N GLU A 237 -18.82 1.28 -4.59
CA GLU A 237 -17.82 2.34 -4.56
C GLU A 237 -18.55 3.68 -4.57
N ARG A 238 -18.69 4.32 -3.39
CA ARG A 238 -19.37 5.60 -3.19
C ARG A 238 -18.74 6.37 -2.06
N SER A 239 -18.97 7.70 -2.04
CA SER A 239 -18.57 8.55 -0.93
C SER A 239 -19.25 8.11 0.37
N ILE A 240 -18.54 8.28 1.47
CA ILE A 240 -18.96 7.91 2.83
C ILE A 240 -18.90 9.16 3.69
N ASP A 241 -20.02 9.51 4.31
CA ASP A 241 -20.06 10.59 5.27
C ASP A 241 -19.38 10.19 6.60
N ARG A 242 -18.76 11.17 7.26
CA ARG A 242 -18.08 10.94 8.54
C ARG A 242 -18.98 10.21 9.56
N THR A 243 -20.24 10.63 9.67
CA THR A 243 -21.16 10.08 10.67
C THR A 243 -21.66 8.69 10.32
N GLU A 244 -21.63 8.32 9.04
CA GLU A 244 -22.02 6.99 8.58
C GLU A 244 -21.10 5.90 9.13
N VAL A 245 -19.81 6.21 9.34
CA VAL A 245 -18.83 5.29 9.95
C VAL A 245 -19.31 4.79 11.32
N PHE A 246 -19.98 5.62 12.12
CA PHE A 246 -20.42 5.25 13.47
C PHE A 246 -21.62 4.29 13.51
N ILE A 247 -22.29 4.09 12.39
CA ILE A 247 -23.43 3.18 12.25
C ILE A 247 -23.13 2.01 11.32
N ALA A 248 -21.87 1.82 10.95
CA ALA A 248 -21.39 0.66 10.21
C ALA A 248 -21.45 -0.61 11.07
N GLU A 249 -21.77 -1.75 10.46
CA GLU A 249 -21.74 -3.06 11.09
C GLU A 249 -20.31 -3.54 11.30
N GLU A 250 -19.44 -3.30 10.32
CA GLU A 250 -18.01 -3.59 10.36
C GLU A 250 -17.23 -2.46 9.69
N LEU A 251 -16.01 -2.24 10.14
CA LEU A 251 -15.05 -1.32 9.55
C LEU A 251 -13.68 -1.99 9.49
N PHE A 252 -13.00 -1.88 8.36
CA PHE A 252 -11.63 -2.38 8.23
C PHE A 252 -10.81 -1.58 7.23
N MET A 253 -9.51 -1.61 7.37
CA MET A 253 -8.55 -0.98 6.48
C MET A 253 -7.78 -2.01 5.67
N THR A 254 -7.31 -1.62 4.48
CA THR A 254 -6.56 -2.50 3.60
C THR A 254 -5.31 -1.83 3.04
N GLY A 255 -4.22 -2.58 2.99
CA GLY A 255 -2.96 -2.12 2.39
C GLY A 255 -1.93 -3.25 2.34
N THR A 256 -0.94 -3.11 1.50
CA THR A 256 0.10 -4.15 1.34
C THR A 256 0.81 -4.47 2.67
N ALA A 257 1.14 -3.45 3.45
CA ALA A 257 1.79 -3.64 4.74
C ALA A 257 0.81 -4.11 5.83
N ALA A 258 -0.38 -3.53 5.87
CA ALA A 258 -1.39 -3.81 6.89
C ALA A 258 -2.29 -5.02 6.56
N GLN A 259 -2.24 -5.52 5.32
CA GLN A 259 -3.16 -6.56 4.82
C GLN A 259 -4.62 -6.13 5.00
N ILE A 260 -5.39 -6.85 5.81
CA ILE A 260 -6.75 -6.51 6.21
C ILE A 260 -6.74 -6.31 7.72
N THR A 261 -6.95 -5.09 8.18
CA THR A 261 -6.91 -4.68 9.60
C THR A 261 -8.30 -4.26 10.04
N ALA A 262 -8.88 -4.98 11.01
CA ALA A 262 -10.18 -4.62 11.57
C ALA A 262 -10.08 -3.36 12.41
N VAL A 263 -11.02 -2.41 12.23
CA VAL A 263 -11.19 -1.22 13.05
C VAL A 263 -12.45 -1.39 13.89
N THR A 264 -12.28 -1.60 15.18
CA THR A 264 -13.39 -1.91 16.10
C THR A 264 -13.89 -0.72 16.88
N LYS A 265 -13.12 0.40 16.86
CA LYS A 265 -13.50 1.66 17.51
C LYS A 265 -13.04 2.85 16.67
N VAL A 266 -13.86 3.91 16.66
CA VAL A 266 -13.50 5.21 16.09
C VAL A 266 -13.92 6.29 17.08
N ASP A 267 -13.01 7.22 17.43
CA ASP A 267 -13.24 8.30 18.41
C ASP A 267 -13.89 7.76 19.70
N HIS A 268 -13.34 6.66 20.25
CA HIS A 268 -13.81 5.94 21.44
C HIS A 268 -15.20 5.28 21.33
N ARG A 269 -15.86 5.34 20.17
CA ARG A 269 -17.15 4.70 19.92
C ARG A 269 -16.93 3.33 19.28
N PRO A 270 -17.60 2.26 19.76
CA PRO A 270 -17.51 0.96 19.11
C PRO A 270 -18.14 1.03 17.72
N ILE A 271 -17.57 0.26 16.78
CA ILE A 271 -18.15 -0.02 15.47
C ILE A 271 -18.83 -1.38 15.54
N GLY A 272 -20.10 -1.45 15.14
CA GLY A 272 -20.91 -2.66 15.28
C GLY A 272 -20.87 -3.21 16.71
N ALA A 273 -20.47 -4.46 16.86
CA ALA A 273 -20.33 -5.12 18.18
C ALA A 273 -19.02 -4.76 18.93
N GLY A 274 -18.17 -3.87 18.38
CA GLY A 274 -16.89 -3.50 18.98
C GLY A 274 -15.81 -4.58 18.87
N VAL A 275 -15.99 -5.56 18.01
CA VAL A 275 -15.06 -6.65 17.68
C VAL A 275 -14.99 -6.84 16.19
N MET A 276 -13.96 -7.58 15.71
CA MET A 276 -13.85 -7.92 14.30
C MET A 276 -15.06 -8.76 13.85
N GLY A 277 -15.77 -8.27 12.82
CA GLY A 277 -17.00 -8.90 12.35
C GLY A 277 -16.76 -10.08 11.40
N PRO A 278 -17.84 -10.80 11.06
CA PRO A 278 -17.77 -12.02 10.26
C PRO A 278 -17.31 -11.81 8.82
N VAL A 279 -17.65 -10.69 8.18
CA VAL A 279 -17.21 -10.37 6.80
C VAL A 279 -15.71 -10.13 6.78
N THR A 280 -15.20 -9.28 7.68
CA THR A 280 -13.77 -9.00 7.82
C THR A 280 -12.98 -10.28 8.12
N THR A 281 -13.49 -11.14 9.00
CA THR A 281 -12.87 -12.42 9.36
C THR A 281 -12.74 -13.34 8.14
N LYS A 282 -13.84 -13.53 7.37
CA LYS A 282 -13.82 -14.36 6.16
C LYS A 282 -12.85 -13.86 5.10
N LEU A 283 -12.91 -12.55 4.81
CA LEU A 283 -12.00 -11.91 3.84
C LEU A 283 -10.54 -12.06 4.27
N ARG A 284 -10.25 -11.85 5.54
CA ARG A 284 -8.91 -11.95 6.10
C ARG A 284 -8.35 -13.38 6.00
N THR A 285 -9.13 -14.38 6.38
CA THR A 285 -8.74 -15.79 6.28
C THR A 285 -8.48 -16.20 4.84
N LEU A 286 -9.40 -15.89 3.94
CA LEU A 286 -9.25 -16.19 2.52
C LEU A 286 -8.04 -15.47 1.90
N TYR A 287 -7.83 -14.20 2.26
CA TYR A 287 -6.70 -13.43 1.78
C TYR A 287 -5.36 -14.03 2.20
N GLU A 288 -5.23 -14.46 3.48
CA GLU A 288 -4.01 -15.11 4.00
C GLU A 288 -3.70 -16.42 3.26
N GLU A 289 -4.71 -17.25 2.97
CA GLU A 289 -4.54 -18.48 2.18
C GLU A 289 -4.01 -18.18 0.76
N ILE A 290 -4.52 -17.13 0.14
CA ILE A 290 -4.08 -16.71 -1.20
C ILE A 290 -2.64 -16.17 -1.15
N LEU A 291 -2.31 -15.35 -0.18
CA LEU A 291 -0.97 -14.77 -0.02
C LEU A 291 0.12 -15.85 0.11
N ARG A 292 -0.20 -16.97 0.77
CA ARG A 292 0.69 -18.11 0.99
C ARG A 292 0.70 -19.11 -0.18
N GLY A 293 -0.02 -18.85 -1.28
CA GLY A 293 -0.11 -19.78 -2.42
C GLY A 293 -0.91 -21.05 -2.14
N ARG A 294 -1.71 -21.08 -1.06
CA ARG A 294 -2.52 -22.26 -0.68
C ARG A 294 -3.84 -22.36 -1.45
N ASN A 295 -4.30 -21.28 -2.06
CA ASN A 295 -5.54 -21.24 -2.82
C ASN A 295 -5.28 -21.31 -4.32
N LYS A 296 -5.53 -22.47 -4.93
CA LYS A 296 -5.29 -22.72 -6.38
C LYS A 296 -6.12 -21.83 -7.30
N LYS A 297 -7.34 -21.43 -6.90
CA LYS A 297 -8.20 -20.57 -7.71
C LYS A 297 -7.55 -19.22 -8.00
N TYR A 298 -6.73 -18.73 -7.07
CA TYR A 298 -6.05 -17.43 -7.14
C TYR A 298 -4.52 -17.55 -7.31
N GLU A 299 -4.01 -18.72 -7.75
CA GLU A 299 -2.57 -18.93 -7.95
C GLU A 299 -1.95 -17.91 -8.91
N HIS A 300 -2.75 -17.45 -9.90
CA HIS A 300 -2.35 -16.43 -10.88
C HIS A 300 -2.09 -15.04 -10.28
N TRP A 301 -2.46 -14.80 -9.02
CA TRP A 301 -2.09 -13.58 -8.29
C TRP A 301 -0.66 -13.62 -7.73
N ASN A 302 -0.07 -14.79 -7.66
CA ASN A 302 1.23 -15.00 -7.06
C ASN A 302 2.27 -15.38 -8.11
N VAL A 303 3.47 -14.83 -7.95
CA VAL A 303 4.65 -15.26 -8.70
C VAL A 303 5.61 -15.90 -7.73
N ALA A 304 5.99 -17.15 -8.01
CA ALA A 304 6.93 -17.91 -7.18
C ALA A 304 8.39 -17.51 -7.49
N VAL A 305 9.23 -17.39 -6.46
CA VAL A 305 10.65 -17.07 -6.55
C VAL A 305 11.50 -18.28 -6.83
#